data_31c4ffb1303d519e9d97c19498062c0a
#
_entry.id   31c4ffb1303d519e9d97c19498062c0a
#
_cell.length_a   1.000
_cell.length_b   1.000
_cell.length_c   1.000
_cell.angle_alpha   90.00
_cell.angle_beta   90.00
_cell.angle_gamma   90.00
#
_symmetry.space_group_name_H-M   'P 1'
#
loop_
_entity.id
_entity.type
_entity.pdbx_description
1 polymer ?
#
loop_
_entity_poly.entity_id
_entity_poly.type
_entity_poly.pdbx_seq_one_letter_code
_entity_poly.pdbx_strand_id
1 'polypeptide(L)'
;GIARFVVRSDETALDGELLRELRIEEMQRQVLGMLEMTKTALNEEDLDLALAVLGKDNLLDQINADAPGVLTKYLGKHPDCFLTCLELGTVIRKLERAGDHITNIAEEIVFFIDAKVLKHSRKVDEHFIGKE
;
A
#
# COMPACT_ATOMS: atom_id res chain seq x y z
N GLY A 1 -3.01 -10.79 14.50
CA GLY A 1 -2.41 -10.56 13.20
C GLY A 1 -2.55 -11.73 12.26
N ILE A 2 -1.98 -11.61 11.09
CA ILE A 2 -2.06 -12.64 10.03
C ILE A 2 -1.44 -13.96 10.49
N ALA A 3 -0.33 -13.91 11.18
CA ALA A 3 0.34 -15.11 11.70
C ALA A 3 -0.55 -15.87 12.69
N ARG A 4 -1.28 -15.14 13.50
CA ARG A 4 -2.22 -15.73 14.46
C ARG A 4 -3.38 -16.42 13.76
N PHE A 5 -3.85 -15.84 12.66
CA PHE A 5 -4.89 -16.43 11.84
C PHE A 5 -4.44 -17.77 11.23
N VAL A 6 -3.22 -17.81 10.68
CA VAL A 6 -2.67 -19.03 10.04
C VAL A 6 -2.49 -20.18 11.05
N VAL A 7 -2.06 -19.88 12.27
CA VAL A 7 -1.83 -20.88 13.31
C VAL A 7 -3.14 -21.50 13.82
N ARG A 8 -4.23 -20.79 13.66
CA ARG A 8 -5.50 -21.08 14.30
C ARG A 8 -6.30 -22.20 13.65
N SER A 9 -5.95 -22.71 12.48
CA SER A 9 -7.02 -23.41 11.83
C SER A 9 -6.73 -24.84 11.39
N ASP A 10 -7.51 -25.70 11.94
CA ASP A 10 -7.89 -26.95 11.34
C ASP A 10 -8.66 -26.76 10.02
N GLU A 11 -8.97 -25.49 9.67
CA GLU A 11 -9.70 -25.06 8.47
C GLU A 11 -8.75 -24.53 7.39
N THR A 12 -7.48 -24.88 7.46
CA THR A 12 -6.41 -24.33 6.63
C THR A 12 -6.70 -24.38 5.12
N ALA A 13 -7.36 -25.40 4.64
CA ALA A 13 -7.68 -25.55 3.22
C ALA A 13 -8.73 -24.55 2.75
N LEU A 14 -9.79 -24.37 3.55
CA LEU A 14 -10.87 -23.42 3.26
C LEU A 14 -10.36 -21.98 3.37
N ASP A 15 -9.58 -21.72 4.41
CA ASP A 15 -8.97 -20.41 4.64
C ASP A 15 -8.00 -20.04 3.54
N GLY A 16 -7.23 -21.01 3.05
CA GLY A 16 -6.29 -20.80 1.94
C GLY A 16 -7.01 -20.41 0.65
N GLU A 17 -8.16 -21.02 0.37
CA GLU A 17 -8.96 -20.67 -0.79
C GLU A 17 -9.54 -19.25 -0.66
N LEU A 18 -10.08 -18.94 0.52
CA LEU A 18 -10.62 -17.61 0.79
C LEU A 18 -9.54 -16.53 0.69
N LEU A 19 -8.36 -16.79 1.23
CA LEU A 19 -7.23 -15.87 1.14
C LEU A 19 -6.86 -15.59 -0.30
N ARG A 20 -6.88 -16.59 -1.17
CA ARG A 20 -6.59 -16.42 -2.60
C ARG A 20 -7.68 -15.62 -3.30
N GLU A 21 -8.95 -15.91 -3.02
CA GLU A 21 -10.06 -15.16 -3.62
C GLU A 21 -10.02 -13.68 -3.21
N LEU A 22 -9.65 -13.39 -1.98
CA LEU A 22 -9.50 -12.03 -1.47
C LEU A 22 -8.23 -11.34 -1.98
N ARG A 23 -7.27 -12.11 -2.51
CA ARG A 23 -6.00 -11.59 -3.02
C ARG A 23 -5.15 -10.93 -1.94
N ILE A 24 -5.21 -11.45 -0.72
CA ILE A 24 -4.50 -10.88 0.43
C ILE A 24 -2.97 -10.92 0.25
N GLU A 25 -2.45 -12.04 -0.25
CA GLU A 25 -1.01 -12.18 -0.48
C GLU A 25 -0.51 -11.16 -1.49
N GLU A 26 -1.29 -10.97 -2.56
CA GLU A 26 -0.99 -9.98 -3.59
C GLU A 26 -1.02 -8.56 -3.02
N MET A 27 -1.99 -8.29 -2.16
CA MET A 27 -2.11 -7.01 -1.47
C MET A 27 -0.91 -6.74 -0.57
N GLN A 28 -0.48 -7.74 0.19
CA GLN A 28 0.70 -7.64 1.04
C GLN A 28 1.96 -7.35 0.24
N ARG A 29 2.15 -8.06 -0.85
CA ARG A 29 3.31 -7.83 -1.74
C ARG A 29 3.30 -6.42 -2.31
N GLN A 30 2.13 -5.94 -2.68
CA GLN A 30 2.00 -4.58 -3.23
C GLN A 30 2.38 -3.53 -2.18
N VAL A 31 1.89 -3.66 -0.95
CA VAL A 31 2.21 -2.73 0.13
C VAL A 31 3.72 -2.74 0.42
N LEU A 32 4.32 -3.93 0.52
CA LEU A 32 5.76 -4.04 0.76
C LEU A 32 6.57 -3.45 -0.39
N GLY A 33 6.15 -3.69 -1.63
CA GLY A 33 6.79 -3.10 -2.80
C GLY A 33 6.73 -1.59 -2.80
N MET A 34 5.58 -1.03 -2.47
CA MET A 34 5.41 0.43 -2.36
C MET A 34 6.33 1.01 -1.27
N LEU A 35 6.44 0.32 -0.14
CA LEU A 35 7.31 0.75 0.95
C LEU A 35 8.78 0.78 0.51
N GLU A 36 9.24 -0.26 -0.16
CA GLU A 36 10.61 -0.35 -0.66
C GLU A 36 10.90 0.73 -1.70
N MET A 37 9.97 0.97 -2.63
CA MET A 37 10.10 2.03 -3.62
C MET A 37 10.20 3.40 -2.96
N THR A 38 9.38 3.65 -1.95
CA THR A 38 9.35 4.92 -1.23
C THR A 38 10.66 5.15 -0.49
N LYS A 39 11.16 4.12 0.14
CA LYS A 39 12.44 4.15 0.85
C LYS A 39 13.60 4.47 -0.10
N THR A 40 13.62 3.82 -1.25
CA THR A 40 14.64 4.07 -2.28
C THR A 40 14.52 5.49 -2.84
N ALA A 41 13.28 5.94 -3.10
CA ALA A 41 13.03 7.28 -3.61
C ALA A 41 13.57 8.35 -2.65
N LEU A 42 13.38 8.14 -1.35
CA LEU A 42 13.90 9.07 -0.35
C LEU A 42 15.43 9.05 -0.31
N ASN A 43 16.02 7.87 -0.24
CA ASN A 43 17.47 7.72 -0.11
C ASN A 43 18.23 8.25 -1.33
N GLU A 44 17.68 8.06 -2.51
CA GLU A 44 18.32 8.46 -3.77
C GLU A 44 17.79 9.77 -4.33
N GLU A 45 16.80 10.36 -3.66
CA GLU A 45 16.10 11.56 -4.13
C GLU A 45 15.57 11.37 -5.56
N ASP A 46 14.97 10.21 -5.82
CA ASP A 46 14.45 9.83 -7.13
C ASP A 46 12.99 10.26 -7.25
N LEU A 47 12.76 11.37 -7.92
CA LEU A 47 11.43 11.94 -8.14
C LEU A 47 10.53 11.00 -8.93
N ASP A 48 11.04 10.40 -10.00
CA ASP A 48 10.25 9.51 -10.83
C ASP A 48 9.77 8.29 -10.05
N LEU A 49 10.61 7.75 -9.19
CA LEU A 49 10.26 6.62 -8.34
C LEU A 49 9.18 7.00 -7.32
N ALA A 50 9.31 8.16 -6.70
CA ALA A 50 8.31 8.67 -5.76
C ALA A 50 6.96 8.87 -6.44
N LEU A 51 6.95 9.42 -7.66
CA LEU A 51 5.73 9.59 -8.44
C LEU A 51 5.12 8.25 -8.84
N ALA A 52 5.95 7.25 -9.13
CA ALA A 52 5.48 5.91 -9.48
C ALA A 52 4.71 5.25 -8.32
N VAL A 53 5.12 5.51 -7.08
CA VAL A 53 4.41 4.99 -5.89
C VAL A 53 2.97 5.48 -5.83
N LEU A 54 2.71 6.72 -6.25
CA LEU A 54 1.39 7.34 -6.15
C LEU A 54 0.32 6.63 -6.98
N GLY A 55 0.72 5.90 -8.02
CA GLY A 55 -0.20 5.12 -8.83
C GLY A 55 -0.38 3.68 -8.39
N LYS A 56 0.37 3.23 -7.41
CA LYS A 56 0.38 1.82 -7.00
C LYS A 56 -0.76 1.43 -6.06
N ASP A 57 -1.47 2.39 -5.50
CA ASP A 57 -2.57 2.13 -4.57
C ASP A 57 -3.85 1.64 -5.26
N ASN A 58 -3.95 1.77 -6.58
CA ASN A 58 -5.12 1.33 -7.35
C ASN A 58 -5.45 -0.14 -7.13
N LEU A 59 -4.44 -1.00 -7.07
CA LEU A 59 -4.63 -2.42 -6.81
C LEU A 59 -5.20 -2.65 -5.41
N LEU A 60 -4.71 -1.92 -4.42
CA LEU A 60 -5.18 -2.02 -3.04
C LEU A 60 -6.65 -1.58 -2.93
N ASP A 61 -7.00 -0.50 -3.62
CA ASP A 61 -8.37 0.01 -3.65
C ASP A 61 -9.32 -1.02 -4.27
N GLN A 62 -8.89 -1.67 -5.36
CA GLN A 62 -9.69 -2.69 -6.03
C GLN A 62 -9.90 -3.90 -5.14
N ILE A 63 -8.86 -4.40 -4.49
CA ILE A 63 -8.96 -5.54 -3.58
C ILE A 63 -9.89 -5.21 -2.42
N ASN A 64 -9.76 -4.02 -1.85
CA ASN A 64 -10.63 -3.57 -0.76
C ASN A 64 -12.09 -3.45 -1.22
N ALA A 65 -12.32 -2.93 -2.41
CA ALA A 65 -13.67 -2.76 -2.96
C ALA A 65 -14.35 -4.12 -3.23
N ASP A 66 -13.58 -5.10 -3.68
CA ASP A 66 -14.09 -6.43 -4.00
C ASP A 66 -14.32 -7.32 -2.78
N ALA A 67 -13.65 -7.03 -1.68
CA ALA A 67 -13.64 -7.87 -0.49
C ALA A 67 -15.03 -8.15 0.10
N PRO A 68 -15.93 -7.16 0.28
CA PRO A 68 -17.26 -7.44 0.83
C PRO A 68 -18.05 -8.46 0.03
N GLY A 69 -17.96 -8.40 -1.29
CA GLY A 69 -18.63 -9.36 -2.17
C GLY A 69 -18.11 -10.77 -2.01
N VAL A 70 -16.78 -10.91 -1.96
CA VAL A 70 -16.13 -12.21 -1.76
C VAL A 70 -16.48 -12.78 -0.39
N LEU A 71 -16.41 -11.96 0.66
CA LEU A 71 -16.70 -12.39 2.03
C LEU A 71 -18.16 -12.80 2.20
N THR A 72 -19.09 -12.04 1.63
CA THR A 72 -20.51 -12.32 1.70
C THR A 72 -20.83 -13.64 1.01
N LYS A 73 -20.26 -13.86 -0.17
CA LYS A 73 -20.45 -15.11 -0.92
C LYS A 73 -19.90 -16.30 -0.15
N TYR A 74 -18.73 -16.15 0.45
CA TYR A 74 -18.12 -17.21 1.27
C TYR A 74 -18.98 -17.53 2.49
N LEU A 75 -19.49 -16.52 3.19
CA LEU A 75 -20.37 -16.70 4.34
C LEU A 75 -21.66 -17.41 3.99
N GLY A 76 -22.20 -17.19 2.79
CA GLY A 76 -23.38 -17.88 2.32
C GLY A 76 -23.18 -19.39 2.25
N LYS A 77 -21.96 -19.83 1.96
CA LYS A 77 -21.61 -21.25 1.90
C LYS A 77 -21.07 -21.78 3.22
N HIS A 78 -20.48 -20.91 4.03
CA HIS A 78 -19.80 -21.26 5.27
C HIS A 78 -20.22 -20.32 6.41
N PRO A 79 -21.48 -20.41 6.90
CA PRO A 79 -21.97 -19.48 7.93
C PRO A 79 -21.17 -19.51 9.23
N ASP A 80 -20.50 -20.63 9.51
CA ASP A 80 -19.69 -20.81 10.70
C ASP A 80 -18.43 -19.95 10.71
N CYS A 81 -18.07 -19.39 9.55
CA CYS A 81 -16.82 -18.63 9.37
C CYS A 81 -16.99 -17.12 9.51
N PHE A 82 -18.03 -16.69 10.21
CA PHE A 82 -18.31 -15.26 10.37
C PHE A 82 -17.15 -14.49 11.00
N LEU A 83 -16.60 -15.03 12.08
CA LEU A 83 -15.49 -14.38 12.79
C LEU A 83 -14.23 -14.31 11.90
N THR A 84 -13.95 -15.38 11.18
CA THR A 84 -12.83 -15.42 10.22
C THR A 84 -13.00 -14.34 9.15
N CYS A 85 -14.19 -14.19 8.62
CA CYS A 85 -14.48 -13.18 7.61
C CYS A 85 -14.32 -11.76 8.15
N LEU A 86 -14.72 -11.51 9.40
CA LEU A 86 -14.51 -10.22 10.05
C LEU A 86 -13.02 -9.92 10.20
N GLU A 87 -12.26 -10.90 10.63
CA GLU A 87 -10.80 -10.73 10.80
C GLU A 87 -10.11 -10.44 9.46
N LEU A 88 -10.49 -11.15 8.41
CA LEU A 88 -9.92 -10.93 7.08
C LEU A 88 -10.31 -9.55 6.52
N GLY A 89 -11.54 -9.14 6.71
CA GLY A 89 -11.98 -7.79 6.33
C GLY A 89 -11.16 -6.71 7.04
N THR A 90 -10.86 -6.93 8.31
CA THR A 90 -10.02 -6.02 9.09
C THR A 90 -8.60 -5.96 8.55
N VAL A 91 -8.02 -7.11 8.22
CA VAL A 91 -6.67 -7.19 7.63
C VAL A 91 -6.61 -6.39 6.33
N ILE A 92 -7.59 -6.57 5.46
CA ILE A 92 -7.65 -5.87 4.17
C ILE A 92 -7.72 -4.36 4.38
N ARG A 93 -8.58 -3.90 5.29
CA ARG A 93 -8.67 -2.46 5.60
C ARG A 93 -7.37 -1.90 6.14
N LYS A 94 -6.69 -2.65 7.00
CA LYS A 94 -5.39 -2.22 7.54
C LYS A 94 -4.31 -2.16 6.46
N LEU A 95 -4.31 -3.08 5.53
CA LEU A 95 -3.36 -3.06 4.41
C LEU A 95 -3.63 -1.88 3.48
N GLU A 96 -4.89 -1.60 3.18
CA GLU A 96 -5.23 -0.41 2.40
C GLU A 96 -4.78 0.87 3.10
N ARG A 97 -5.02 0.96 4.39
CA ARG A 97 -4.57 2.10 5.20
C ARG A 97 -3.05 2.26 5.17
N ALA A 98 -2.33 1.16 5.27
CA ALA A 98 -0.87 1.19 5.16
C ALA A 98 -0.45 1.74 3.80
N GLY A 99 -1.11 1.30 2.73
CA GLY A 99 -0.87 1.82 1.39
C GLY A 99 -1.12 3.33 1.29
N ASP A 100 -2.22 3.81 1.86
CA ASP A 100 -2.54 5.23 1.89
C ASP A 100 -1.48 6.05 2.63
N HIS A 101 -0.99 5.53 3.75
CA HIS A 101 0.09 6.19 4.49
C HIS A 101 1.37 6.25 3.67
N ILE A 102 1.68 5.19 2.93
CA ILE A 102 2.87 5.15 2.08
C ILE A 102 2.74 6.15 0.93
N THR A 103 1.58 6.25 0.30
CA THR A 103 1.37 7.25 -0.76
C THR A 103 1.48 8.68 -0.22
N ASN A 104 0.98 8.92 0.99
CA ASN A 104 1.13 10.23 1.63
C ASN A 104 2.60 10.57 1.87
N ILE A 105 3.38 9.60 2.32
CA ILE A 105 4.82 9.77 2.49
C ILE A 105 5.50 10.05 1.15
N ALA A 106 5.11 9.31 0.11
CA ALA A 106 5.65 9.52 -1.23
C ALA A 106 5.34 10.93 -1.75
N GLU A 107 4.14 11.45 -1.50
CA GLU A 107 3.77 12.83 -1.85
C GLU A 107 4.67 13.83 -1.14
N GLU A 108 4.94 13.61 0.15
CA GLU A 108 5.84 14.48 0.90
C GLU A 108 7.26 14.43 0.35
N ILE A 109 7.70 13.27 -0.10
CA ILE A 109 9.01 13.11 -0.73
C ILE A 109 9.06 13.89 -2.05
N VAL A 110 7.99 13.83 -2.86
CA VAL A 110 7.89 14.62 -4.09
C VAL A 110 8.04 16.11 -3.78
N PHE A 111 7.32 16.61 -2.80
CA PHE A 111 7.41 18.03 -2.40
C PHE A 111 8.80 18.39 -1.89
N PHE A 112 9.41 17.51 -1.12
CA PHE A 112 10.75 17.71 -0.61
C PHE A 112 11.79 17.83 -1.73
N ILE A 113 11.74 16.93 -2.71
CA ILE A 113 12.64 16.93 -3.85
C ILE A 113 12.41 18.16 -4.72
N ASP A 114 11.15 18.50 -5.02
CA ASP A 114 10.79 19.68 -5.80
C ASP A 114 11.25 20.97 -5.12
N ALA A 115 11.06 21.08 -3.83
CA ALA A 115 11.49 22.24 -3.05
C ALA A 115 13.02 22.36 -3.09
N LYS A 116 13.73 21.25 -3.02
CA LYS A 116 15.18 21.22 -3.08
C LYS A 116 15.70 21.67 -4.44
N VAL A 117 15.08 21.21 -5.52
CA VAL A 117 15.42 21.62 -6.89
C VAL A 117 15.16 23.10 -7.09
N LEU A 118 14.00 23.61 -6.66
CA LEU A 118 13.65 25.01 -6.74
C LEU A 118 14.64 25.90 -5.97
N LYS A 119 15.01 25.49 -4.78
CA LYS A 119 15.96 26.21 -3.95
C LYS A 119 17.33 26.25 -4.62
N HIS A 120 17.76 25.17 -5.22
CA HIS A 120 19.02 25.09 -5.96
C HIS A 120 19.00 26.00 -7.18
N SER A 121 17.94 25.97 -7.98
CA SER A 121 17.75 26.85 -9.14
C SER A 121 17.78 28.32 -8.75
N ARG A 122 17.11 28.68 -7.67
CA ARG A 122 17.06 30.04 -7.17
C ARG A 122 18.43 30.53 -6.75
N LYS A 123 19.21 29.69 -6.08
CA LYS A 123 20.59 30.02 -5.71
C LYS A 123 21.50 30.23 -6.91
N VAL A 124 21.35 29.42 -7.94
CA VAL A 124 22.10 29.55 -9.20
C VAL A 124 21.75 30.88 -9.87
N ASP A 125 20.45 31.22 -9.97
CA ASP A 125 19.98 32.47 -10.57
C ASP A 125 20.50 33.69 -9.79
N GLU A 126 20.42 33.65 -8.46
CA GLU A 126 20.93 34.73 -7.61
C GLU A 126 22.45 34.92 -7.78
N HIS A 127 23.18 33.82 -7.90
CA HIS A 127 24.60 33.84 -8.13
C HIS A 127 24.92 34.46 -9.50
N PHE A 128 24.13 34.13 -10.52
CA PHE A 128 24.28 34.67 -11.85
C PHE A 128 24.01 36.17 -11.89
N ILE A 129 22.94 36.60 -11.24
CA ILE A 129 22.59 38.03 -11.13
C ILE A 129 23.65 38.81 -10.35
N GLY A 130 24.20 38.22 -9.31
CA GLY A 130 25.21 38.82 -8.47
C GLY A 130 26.56 39.07 -9.16
N LYS A 131 26.78 38.45 -10.33
CA LYS A 131 28.01 38.64 -11.12
C LYS A 131 27.94 39.80 -12.10
N GLU A 132 26.76 40.31 -12.34
CA GLU A 132 26.58 41.46 -13.19
C GLU A 132 26.69 42.76 -12.40
#